data_ad706202439291b715f219a38c0591d6
#
_entry.id   ad706202439291b715f219a38c0591d6
#
_cell.length_a   1.000
_cell.length_b   1.000
_cell.length_c   1.000
_cell.angle_alpha   90.00
_cell.angle_beta   90.00
_cell.angle_gamma   90.00
#
_symmetry.space_group_name_H-M   'P 1'
#
loop_
_entity.id
_entity.type
_entity.pdbx_description
1 polymer ?
#
loop_
_entity_poly.entity_id
_entity_poly.type
_entity_poly.pdbx_seq_one_letter_code
_entity_poly.pdbx_strand_id
1 'polypeptide(L)'
;MTSDQSLRKFPIVKNGRALFTVFDKLNYNFLCKSSVVGPEIFDLKTFKRREKMKSTTVNQISFPIKNFRVADEDLPEFTDMDFEHIDQLELDHPGANDPEYRKRRDYIASLAKKFRETGIITDVEYTPREQRVWRYVVEELEELHQKYACSFYLEAKKNLGITSDHIPQLSEMNRRLKELTGFRLAPIEGLVETRAFLSWLSYRVMLCTQYVRHHSQPAYTPEPDIIHEAIGHIPMFTNPDFADFSQFIGHGARLATDKQIQELGRLYWFTVEFGLVEENGSIKAYGAGLLSSFGELEHAFTDKVERRPFNLEEVINTPYNYSDMQPVLFVIPSYNELKEQTRKYIESFIYGRK
;
A
#
# COMPACT_ATOMS: atom_id res chain seq x y z
N MET A 1 -36.67 -18.28 -5.10
CA MET A 1 -35.47 -17.82 -5.82
C MET A 1 -35.80 -16.45 -6.39
N THR A 2 -35.60 -15.40 -5.61
CA THR A 2 -35.71 -14.01 -6.03
C THR A 2 -34.30 -13.47 -6.08
N SER A 3 -33.75 -13.37 -7.31
CA SER A 3 -32.49 -12.69 -7.56
C SER A 3 -32.65 -11.23 -7.15
N ASP A 4 -31.89 -10.81 -6.17
CA ASP A 4 -31.84 -9.41 -5.73
C ASP A 4 -31.23 -8.54 -6.85
N GLN A 5 -32.10 -7.94 -7.66
CA GLN A 5 -31.73 -7.07 -8.78
C GLN A 5 -31.26 -5.67 -8.34
N SER A 6 -31.19 -5.42 -7.02
CA SER A 6 -30.87 -4.08 -6.50
C SER A 6 -29.42 -3.65 -6.71
N LEU A 7 -28.48 -4.59 -6.89
CA LEU A 7 -27.07 -4.31 -7.13
C LEU A 7 -26.69 -4.07 -8.60
N ARG A 8 -27.55 -4.45 -9.57
CA ARG A 8 -27.27 -4.31 -11.01
C ARG A 8 -27.50 -2.91 -11.60
N LYS A 9 -27.80 -1.90 -10.78
CA LYS A 9 -28.05 -0.52 -11.21
C LYS A 9 -27.15 0.50 -10.50
N PHE A 10 -25.87 0.20 -10.34
CA PHE A 10 -24.94 1.28 -10.03
C PHE A 10 -24.61 2.02 -11.32
N PRO A 11 -24.75 3.36 -11.37
CA PRO A 11 -24.32 4.11 -12.53
C PRO A 11 -22.82 3.89 -12.71
N ILE A 12 -22.42 3.51 -13.92
CA ILE A 12 -21.03 3.53 -14.34
C ILE A 12 -20.58 4.99 -14.17
N VAL A 13 -19.76 5.25 -13.15
CA VAL A 13 -19.22 6.58 -12.92
C VAL A 13 -18.26 6.87 -14.07
N LYS A 14 -18.68 7.73 -14.99
CA LYS A 14 -17.92 8.14 -16.18
C LYS A 14 -16.67 8.98 -15.86
N ASN A 15 -16.39 9.27 -14.61
CA ASN A 15 -15.19 9.98 -14.19
C ASN A 15 -14.29 9.00 -13.46
N GLY A 16 -13.35 8.40 -14.21
CA GLY A 16 -12.28 7.60 -13.64
C GLY A 16 -11.45 8.47 -12.68
N ARG A 17 -11.64 8.27 -11.39
CA ARG A 17 -10.74 8.77 -10.36
C ARG A 17 -9.96 7.59 -9.83
N ALA A 18 -8.64 7.72 -9.83
CA ALA A 18 -7.71 6.70 -9.37
C ALA A 18 -7.83 6.45 -7.86
N LEU A 19 -7.41 5.27 -7.44
CA LEU A 19 -7.20 4.91 -6.04
C LEU A 19 -6.18 5.88 -5.40
N PHE A 20 -6.51 6.43 -4.24
CA PHE A 20 -5.56 7.19 -3.44
C PHE A 20 -4.58 6.23 -2.77
N THR A 21 -3.30 6.52 -2.89
CA THR A 21 -2.30 5.93 -2.02
C THR A 21 -1.94 6.88 -0.88
N VAL A 22 -1.38 6.30 0.16
CA VAL A 22 -0.91 6.97 1.38
C VAL A 22 0.03 8.16 1.11
N PHE A 23 0.62 8.23 -0.10
CA PHE A 23 1.78 9.05 -0.36
C PHE A 23 1.54 10.54 -0.58
N ASP A 24 0.40 10.97 -1.15
CA ASP A 24 0.30 12.33 -1.68
C ASP A 24 -0.54 13.30 -0.86
N LYS A 25 -1.53 12.81 -0.14
CA LYS A 25 -2.33 13.68 0.73
C LYS A 25 -1.48 14.39 1.80
N LEU A 26 -0.47 13.70 2.31
CA LEU A 26 0.44 14.25 3.32
C LEU A 26 1.40 15.29 2.75
N ASN A 27 1.91 15.07 1.53
CA ASN A 27 2.80 16.04 0.88
C ASN A 27 2.07 17.33 0.47
N TYR A 28 0.83 17.23 0.00
CA TYR A 28 0.04 18.40 -0.38
C TYR A 28 -0.34 19.28 0.82
N ASN A 29 -0.76 18.67 1.92
CA ASN A 29 -1.07 19.39 3.16
C ASN A 29 0.17 20.01 3.81
N PHE A 30 1.34 19.38 3.65
CA PHE A 30 2.60 19.93 4.15
C PHE A 30 3.07 21.15 3.35
N LEU A 31 2.93 21.12 2.04
CA LEU A 31 3.29 22.26 1.16
C LEU A 31 2.32 23.43 1.30
N CYS A 32 1.02 23.19 1.52
CA CYS A 32 0.05 24.26 1.77
C CYS A 32 0.11 24.85 3.18
N LYS A 33 0.55 24.08 4.19
CA LYS A 33 0.71 24.59 5.58
C LYS A 33 2.00 25.36 5.80
N SER A 34 3.03 25.18 4.97
CA SER A 34 4.31 25.91 5.12
C SER A 34 4.25 27.38 4.74
N SER A 35 3.13 27.89 4.21
CA SER A 35 2.97 29.29 3.84
C SER A 35 2.27 30.17 4.90
N VAL A 36 1.79 29.62 5.98
CA VAL A 36 1.16 30.41 7.07
C VAL A 36 1.39 29.73 8.43
N VAL A 37 2.53 29.90 9.05
CA VAL A 37 2.66 29.70 10.51
C VAL A 37 3.73 30.63 11.07
N GLY A 38 3.31 31.47 12.01
CA GLY A 38 4.18 32.19 12.94
C GLY A 38 4.88 31.23 13.91
N PRO A 39 5.79 31.69 14.79
CA PRO A 39 6.65 30.81 15.58
C PRO A 39 5.84 30.06 16.64
N GLU A 40 5.42 28.87 16.33
CA GLU A 40 4.93 27.94 17.34
C GLU A 40 6.06 27.15 17.97
N ILE A 41 5.97 27.00 19.27
CA ILE A 41 6.95 26.40 20.17
C ILE A 41 7.19 24.95 19.77
N PHE A 42 8.39 24.70 19.23
CA PHE A 42 8.87 23.35 18.90
C PHE A 42 9.00 22.52 20.19
N ASP A 43 8.20 21.47 20.32
CA ASP A 43 8.36 20.54 21.44
C ASP A 43 9.64 19.72 21.25
N LEU A 44 10.63 20.00 22.08
CA LEU A 44 11.92 19.32 22.14
C LEU A 44 11.84 17.79 22.35
N LYS A 45 10.70 17.26 22.84
CA LYS A 45 10.50 15.82 23.01
C LYS A 45 10.25 15.12 21.70
N THR A 46 9.47 15.73 20.81
CA THR A 46 9.19 15.21 19.45
C THR A 46 10.45 15.23 18.60
N PHE A 47 11.27 16.26 18.73
CA PHE A 47 12.56 16.35 18.02
C PHE A 47 13.57 15.29 18.49
N LYS A 48 13.69 15.08 19.79
CA LYS A 48 14.58 14.04 20.36
C LYS A 48 14.13 12.62 20.00
N ARG A 49 12.83 12.38 19.86
CA ARG A 49 12.30 11.08 19.41
C ARG A 49 12.62 10.83 17.93
N ARG A 50 12.46 11.85 17.06
CA ARG A 50 12.88 11.77 15.64
C ARG A 50 14.39 11.51 15.49
N GLU A 51 15.22 12.09 16.34
CA GLU A 51 16.68 11.80 16.37
C GLU A 51 16.97 10.38 16.88
N LYS A 52 16.20 9.86 17.84
CA LYS A 52 16.38 8.50 18.35
C LYS A 52 16.03 7.45 17.29
N MET A 53 14.98 7.64 16.49
CA MET A 53 14.72 6.82 15.31
C MET A 53 15.83 6.92 14.27
N LYS A 54 16.41 8.11 14.04
CA LYS A 54 17.56 8.29 13.13
C LYS A 54 18.84 7.64 13.67
N SER A 55 19.10 7.69 14.98
CA SER A 55 20.38 7.23 15.58
C SER A 55 20.47 5.72 15.80
N THR A 56 19.35 5.05 16.09
CA THR A 56 19.33 3.58 16.25
C THR A 56 19.56 2.85 14.93
N THR A 57 19.56 3.55 13.83
CA THR A 57 19.31 3.06 12.48
C THR A 57 20.56 2.77 11.67
N VAL A 58 21.59 3.63 11.76
CA VAL A 58 22.76 3.55 10.86
C VAL A 58 23.67 2.38 11.23
N ASN A 59 23.75 2.01 12.51
CA ASN A 59 24.65 0.95 12.97
C ASN A 59 24.12 -0.48 12.71
N GLN A 60 22.88 -0.66 12.30
CA GLN A 60 22.27 -1.98 12.04
C GLN A 60 22.19 -2.36 10.56
N ILE A 61 22.51 -1.45 9.64
CA ILE A 61 22.49 -1.78 8.21
C ILE A 61 23.87 -2.31 7.83
N SER A 62 23.95 -3.62 7.64
CA SER A 62 25.18 -4.27 7.15
C SER A 62 25.34 -4.08 5.64
N PHE A 63 26.60 -3.92 5.19
CA PHE A 63 26.91 -3.79 3.75
C PHE A 63 27.72 -4.96 3.23
N PRO A 64 27.40 -5.47 2.02
CA PRO A 64 26.24 -5.10 1.22
C PRO A 64 24.92 -5.39 1.94
N ILE A 65 23.86 -4.66 1.62
CA ILE A 65 22.52 -4.88 2.19
C ILE A 65 22.13 -6.33 1.94
N LYS A 66 21.88 -7.07 3.02
CA LYS A 66 21.42 -8.46 2.96
C LYS A 66 19.94 -8.52 3.26
N ASN A 67 19.23 -9.32 2.49
CA ASN A 67 17.86 -9.69 2.82
C ASN A 67 17.88 -10.66 3.99
N PHE A 68 17.08 -10.44 4.99
CA PHE A 68 16.92 -11.37 6.10
C PHE A 68 15.50 -11.27 6.66
N ARG A 69 15.03 -12.38 7.13
CA ARG A 69 13.81 -12.40 7.93
C ARG A 69 14.14 -11.72 9.26
N VAL A 70 13.30 -10.75 9.62
CA VAL A 70 13.45 -10.05 10.89
C VAL A 70 12.84 -10.94 11.98
N ALA A 71 13.61 -11.25 13.02
CA ALA A 71 13.09 -11.98 14.17
C ALA A 71 12.11 -11.11 14.97
N ASP A 72 11.20 -11.74 15.73
CA ASP A 72 10.19 -10.97 16.49
C ASP A 72 10.83 -10.06 17.54
N GLU A 73 11.94 -10.49 18.14
CA GLU A 73 12.73 -9.69 19.08
C GLU A 73 13.47 -8.50 18.48
N ASP A 74 13.68 -8.51 17.17
CA ASP A 74 14.34 -7.41 16.43
C ASP A 74 13.34 -6.38 15.88
N LEU A 75 12.04 -6.62 16.05
CA LEU A 75 11.02 -5.64 15.67
C LEU A 75 11.04 -4.46 16.64
N PRO A 76 10.86 -3.22 16.15
CA PRO A 76 10.54 -2.11 17.04
C PRO A 76 9.19 -2.38 17.70
N GLU A 77 9.02 -1.85 18.91
CA GLU A 77 7.71 -1.94 19.56
C GLU A 77 6.65 -1.23 18.72
N PHE A 78 5.49 -1.84 18.56
CA PHE A 78 4.37 -1.23 17.81
C PHE A 78 3.85 0.03 18.50
N THR A 79 4.12 0.22 19.78
CA THR A 79 3.88 1.49 20.50
C THR A 79 4.73 2.65 19.95
N ASP A 80 5.85 2.36 19.27
CA ASP A 80 6.67 3.37 18.58
C ASP A 80 6.09 3.79 17.21
N MET A 81 4.93 3.21 16.81
CA MET A 81 4.14 3.64 15.65
C MET A 81 3.36 4.93 15.98
N ASP A 82 4.10 5.96 16.44
CA ASP A 82 3.54 7.29 16.70
C ASP A 82 3.53 8.08 15.39
N PHE A 83 2.51 7.82 14.58
CA PHE A 83 2.29 8.52 13.32
C PHE A 83 1.22 9.59 13.52
N GLU A 84 1.38 10.73 12.83
CA GLU A 84 0.23 11.60 12.62
C GLU A 84 -0.74 10.86 11.69
N HIS A 85 -1.82 10.36 12.28
CA HIS A 85 -2.92 9.76 11.51
C HIS A 85 -3.82 10.86 10.97
N ILE A 86 -4.22 10.74 9.72
CA ILE A 86 -5.30 11.55 9.17
C ILE A 86 -6.61 10.79 9.43
N ASP A 87 -7.21 11.05 10.59
CA ASP A 87 -8.44 10.38 11.03
C ASP A 87 -9.70 10.91 10.32
N GLN A 88 -9.61 12.05 9.65
CA GLN A 88 -10.78 12.71 9.09
C GLN A 88 -10.98 12.31 7.63
N LEU A 89 -12.17 11.77 7.34
CA LEU A 89 -12.63 11.62 5.96
C LEU A 89 -12.68 12.99 5.30
N GLU A 90 -12.11 13.09 4.10
CA GLU A 90 -12.26 14.30 3.31
C GLU A 90 -13.73 14.57 2.97
N LEU A 91 -14.08 15.84 2.76
CA LEU A 91 -15.46 16.25 2.51
C LEU A 91 -16.08 15.62 1.26
N ASP A 92 -15.26 15.24 0.30
CA ASP A 92 -15.66 14.56 -0.95
C ASP A 92 -15.66 13.03 -0.85
N HIS A 93 -15.24 12.48 0.31
CA HIS A 93 -15.30 11.04 0.52
C HIS A 93 -16.76 10.55 0.54
N PRO A 94 -17.11 9.45 -0.17
CA PRO A 94 -18.48 8.96 -0.28
C PRO A 94 -19.19 8.74 1.07
N GLY A 95 -18.44 8.38 2.10
CA GLY A 95 -18.93 8.16 3.47
C GLY A 95 -18.84 9.36 4.40
N ALA A 96 -18.36 10.53 3.92
CA ALA A 96 -18.15 11.70 4.79
C ALA A 96 -19.43 12.17 5.50
N ASN A 97 -20.57 12.04 4.83
CA ASN A 97 -21.89 12.43 5.34
C ASN A 97 -22.73 11.24 5.84
N ASP A 98 -22.15 10.03 5.95
CA ASP A 98 -22.82 8.86 6.52
C ASP A 98 -22.35 8.63 7.97
N PRO A 99 -23.18 8.96 8.99
CA PRO A 99 -22.82 8.79 10.40
C PRO A 99 -22.58 7.32 10.80
N GLU A 100 -23.30 6.35 10.18
CA GLU A 100 -23.11 4.93 10.47
C GLU A 100 -21.75 4.47 9.96
N TYR A 101 -21.39 4.87 8.75
CA TYR A 101 -20.09 4.54 8.16
C TYR A 101 -18.95 5.14 8.98
N ARG A 102 -19.05 6.41 9.39
CA ARG A 102 -18.04 7.07 10.23
C ARG A 102 -17.86 6.35 11.56
N LYS A 103 -18.98 6.07 12.26
CA LYS A 103 -18.94 5.32 13.53
C LYS A 103 -18.32 3.92 13.34
N ARG A 104 -18.58 3.29 12.19
CA ARG A 104 -18.00 1.98 11.86
C ARG A 104 -16.49 2.08 11.66
N ARG A 105 -16.01 3.11 10.96
CA ARG A 105 -14.58 3.38 10.80
C ARG A 105 -13.89 3.64 12.13
N ASP A 106 -14.50 4.47 12.98
CA ASP A 106 -13.95 4.77 14.33
C ASP A 106 -13.80 3.48 15.16
N TYR A 107 -14.78 2.58 15.07
CA TYR A 107 -14.69 1.28 15.73
C TYR A 107 -13.51 0.46 15.18
N ILE A 108 -13.36 0.34 13.88
CA ILE A 108 -12.25 -0.43 13.26
C ILE A 108 -10.90 0.23 13.57
N ALA A 109 -10.81 1.55 13.53
CA ALA A 109 -9.63 2.31 13.94
C ALA A 109 -9.25 2.02 15.42
N SER A 110 -10.24 1.86 16.30
CA SER A 110 -9.96 1.49 17.70
C SER A 110 -9.32 0.11 17.86
N LEU A 111 -9.60 -0.83 16.94
CA LEU A 111 -8.93 -2.15 16.92
C LEU A 111 -7.46 -2.02 16.53
N ALA A 112 -7.15 -1.16 15.55
CA ALA A 112 -5.78 -0.85 15.16
C ALA A 112 -5.00 -0.18 16.31
N LYS A 113 -5.63 0.74 17.04
CA LYS A 113 -5.04 1.33 18.24
C LYS A 113 -4.73 0.28 19.32
N LYS A 114 -5.66 -0.66 19.53
CA LYS A 114 -5.45 -1.77 20.48
C LYS A 114 -4.29 -2.67 20.03
N PHE A 115 -4.11 -2.90 18.71
CA PHE A 115 -2.96 -3.64 18.19
C PHE A 115 -1.64 -2.98 18.57
N ARG A 116 -1.52 -1.66 18.49
CA ARG A 116 -0.30 -0.95 18.91
C ARG A 116 0.07 -1.19 20.37
N GLU A 117 -0.95 -1.34 21.23
CA GLU A 117 -0.74 -1.58 22.66
C GLU A 117 -0.39 -3.04 22.98
N THR A 118 -0.90 -3.99 22.18
CA THR A 118 -0.86 -5.43 22.50
C THR A 118 -0.03 -6.27 21.55
N GLY A 119 0.26 -5.78 20.35
CA GLY A 119 0.86 -6.56 19.27
C GLY A 119 -0.08 -7.64 18.68
N ILE A 120 -1.34 -7.69 19.11
CA ILE A 120 -2.30 -8.73 18.69
C ILE A 120 -3.29 -8.15 17.70
N ILE A 121 -3.29 -8.68 16.47
CA ILE A 121 -4.29 -8.34 15.46
C ILE A 121 -5.65 -8.88 15.89
N THR A 122 -6.61 -7.97 16.07
CA THR A 122 -8.00 -8.33 16.38
C THR A 122 -8.78 -8.49 15.08
N ASP A 123 -9.49 -9.62 14.95
CA ASP A 123 -10.37 -9.89 13.82
C ASP A 123 -11.54 -8.90 13.79
N VAL A 124 -11.93 -8.49 12.59
CA VAL A 124 -13.05 -7.60 12.35
C VAL A 124 -14.30 -8.41 12.04
N GLU A 125 -15.32 -8.26 12.84
CA GLU A 125 -16.64 -8.82 12.55
C GLU A 125 -17.32 -8.00 11.46
N TYR A 126 -17.07 -8.36 10.19
CA TYR A 126 -17.59 -7.64 9.04
C TYR A 126 -19.10 -7.80 8.88
N THR A 127 -19.78 -6.67 8.67
CA THR A 127 -21.22 -6.62 8.50
C THR A 127 -21.68 -7.26 7.17
N PRO A 128 -22.95 -7.68 7.05
CA PRO A 128 -23.48 -8.17 5.77
C PRO A 128 -23.38 -7.13 4.62
N ARG A 129 -23.37 -5.82 4.94
CA ARG A 129 -23.18 -4.74 3.95
C ARG A 129 -21.75 -4.73 3.43
N GLU A 130 -20.76 -4.81 4.33
CA GLU A 130 -19.34 -4.89 3.98
C GLU A 130 -19.03 -6.16 3.16
N GLN A 131 -19.60 -7.29 3.55
CA GLN A 131 -19.45 -8.54 2.79
C GLN A 131 -20.04 -8.46 1.36
N ARG A 132 -21.12 -7.70 1.16
CA ARG A 132 -21.67 -7.49 -0.20
C ARG A 132 -20.76 -6.60 -1.05
N VAL A 133 -20.14 -5.57 -0.47
CA VAL A 133 -19.17 -4.72 -1.18
C VAL A 133 -17.95 -5.55 -1.60
N TRP A 134 -17.41 -6.36 -0.70
CA TRP A 134 -16.32 -7.27 -0.98
C TRP A 134 -16.66 -8.21 -2.14
N ARG A 135 -17.78 -8.93 -2.02
CA ARG A 135 -18.22 -9.89 -3.03
C ARG A 135 -18.33 -9.24 -4.40
N TYR A 136 -19.01 -8.11 -4.48
CA TYR A 136 -19.18 -7.37 -5.71
C TYR A 136 -17.83 -7.04 -6.38
N VAL A 137 -16.91 -6.47 -5.62
CA VAL A 137 -15.60 -6.07 -6.18
C VAL A 137 -14.77 -7.27 -6.61
N VAL A 138 -14.76 -8.36 -5.84
CA VAL A 138 -14.01 -9.57 -6.19
C VAL A 138 -14.59 -10.26 -7.43
N GLU A 139 -15.92 -10.32 -7.55
CA GLU A 139 -16.57 -10.90 -8.73
C GLU A 139 -16.31 -10.08 -10.01
N GLU A 140 -16.36 -8.74 -9.94
CA GLU A 140 -16.02 -7.87 -11.08
C GLU A 140 -14.54 -7.99 -11.49
N LEU A 141 -13.64 -8.23 -10.54
CA LEU A 141 -12.22 -8.38 -10.82
C LEU A 141 -11.83 -9.76 -11.35
N GLU A 142 -12.66 -10.79 -11.18
CA GLU A 142 -12.24 -12.18 -11.47
C GLU A 142 -11.85 -12.39 -12.94
N GLU A 143 -12.70 -11.96 -13.89
CA GLU A 143 -12.41 -12.08 -15.32
C GLU A 143 -11.20 -11.22 -15.74
N LEU A 144 -11.08 -10.02 -15.15
CA LEU A 144 -9.97 -9.11 -15.42
C LEU A 144 -8.65 -9.67 -14.90
N HIS A 145 -8.63 -10.27 -13.71
CA HIS A 145 -7.46 -10.94 -13.18
C HIS A 145 -6.98 -12.08 -14.09
N GLN A 146 -7.89 -12.95 -14.54
CA GLN A 146 -7.53 -14.03 -15.46
C GLN A 146 -6.91 -13.51 -16.76
N LYS A 147 -7.33 -12.36 -17.24
CA LYS A 147 -6.83 -11.74 -18.46
C LYS A 147 -5.53 -10.99 -18.27
N TYR A 148 -5.42 -10.20 -17.22
CA TYR A 148 -4.40 -9.16 -17.09
C TYR A 148 -3.41 -9.37 -15.95
N ALA A 149 -3.74 -10.12 -14.90
CA ALA A 149 -2.83 -10.32 -13.78
C ALA A 149 -1.71 -11.30 -14.13
N CYS A 150 -0.56 -11.17 -13.49
CA CYS A 150 0.55 -12.10 -13.65
C CYS A 150 0.24 -13.46 -13.02
N SER A 151 0.85 -14.52 -13.54
CA SER A 151 0.59 -15.90 -13.11
C SER A 151 0.90 -16.11 -11.62
N PHE A 152 1.98 -15.48 -11.13
CA PHE A 152 2.32 -15.55 -9.71
C PHE A 152 1.18 -15.03 -8.83
N TYR A 153 0.60 -13.87 -9.18
CA TYR A 153 -0.52 -13.30 -8.41
C TYR A 153 -1.72 -14.24 -8.38
N LEU A 154 -2.09 -14.81 -9.52
CA LEU A 154 -3.24 -15.73 -9.61
C LEU A 154 -3.04 -16.96 -8.72
N GLU A 155 -1.84 -17.54 -8.75
CA GLU A 155 -1.49 -18.65 -7.90
C GLU A 155 -1.48 -18.27 -6.41
N ALA A 156 -0.88 -17.14 -6.07
CA ALA A 156 -0.81 -16.62 -4.70
C ALA A 156 -2.21 -16.34 -4.13
N LYS A 157 -3.09 -15.66 -4.88
CA LYS A 157 -4.49 -15.40 -4.52
C LYS A 157 -5.22 -16.71 -4.20
N LYS A 158 -5.07 -17.72 -5.08
CA LYS A 158 -5.65 -19.06 -4.88
C LYS A 158 -5.11 -19.75 -3.64
N ASN A 159 -3.78 -19.75 -3.46
CA ASN A 159 -3.12 -20.41 -2.34
C ASN A 159 -3.46 -19.77 -0.99
N LEU A 160 -3.69 -18.46 -0.98
CA LEU A 160 -4.17 -17.73 0.19
C LEU A 160 -5.66 -17.95 0.48
N GLY A 161 -6.41 -18.57 -0.43
CA GLY A 161 -7.85 -18.81 -0.28
C GLY A 161 -8.69 -17.54 -0.37
N ILE A 162 -8.22 -16.53 -1.10
CA ILE A 162 -8.95 -15.27 -1.29
C ILE A 162 -10.06 -15.49 -2.33
N THR A 163 -11.30 -15.47 -1.87
CA THR A 163 -12.52 -15.70 -2.69
C THR A 163 -13.54 -14.60 -2.44
N SER A 164 -14.61 -14.58 -3.23
CA SER A 164 -15.71 -13.63 -3.04
C SER A 164 -16.62 -13.93 -1.83
N ASP A 165 -16.47 -15.11 -1.19
CA ASP A 165 -17.37 -15.57 -0.14
C ASP A 165 -17.26 -14.78 1.15
N HIS A 166 -16.06 -14.36 1.53
CA HIS A 166 -15.82 -13.64 2.76
C HIS A 166 -14.57 -12.75 2.69
N ILE A 167 -14.58 -11.68 3.46
CA ILE A 167 -13.41 -10.81 3.66
C ILE A 167 -12.39 -11.55 4.53
N PRO A 168 -11.14 -11.76 4.05
CA PRO A 168 -10.11 -12.42 4.84
C PRO A 168 -9.72 -11.59 6.06
N GLN A 169 -9.34 -12.27 7.15
CA GLN A 169 -8.86 -11.59 8.34
C GLN A 169 -7.36 -11.31 8.25
N LEU A 170 -6.94 -10.10 8.66
CA LEU A 170 -5.52 -9.75 8.67
C LEU A 170 -4.69 -10.68 9.57
N SER A 171 -5.25 -11.20 10.66
CA SER A 171 -4.60 -12.15 11.55
C SER A 171 -4.18 -13.44 10.82
N GLU A 172 -5.08 -13.98 9.98
CA GLU A 172 -4.81 -15.17 9.19
C GLU A 172 -3.79 -14.89 8.08
N MET A 173 -3.97 -13.80 7.34
CA MET A 173 -3.05 -13.39 6.27
C MET A 173 -1.65 -13.11 6.84
N ASN A 174 -1.57 -12.44 7.98
CA ASN A 174 -0.32 -12.18 8.70
C ASN A 174 0.45 -13.49 9.03
N ARG A 175 -0.25 -14.49 9.55
CA ARG A 175 0.36 -15.79 9.85
C ARG A 175 0.95 -16.41 8.59
N ARG A 176 0.21 -16.43 7.48
CA ARG A 176 0.66 -17.01 6.21
C ARG A 176 1.85 -16.27 5.61
N LEU A 177 1.83 -14.92 5.61
CA LEU A 177 2.96 -14.13 5.11
C LEU A 177 4.22 -14.34 5.96
N LYS A 178 4.07 -14.40 7.27
CA LYS A 178 5.19 -14.66 8.19
C LYS A 178 5.87 -16.01 7.90
N GLU A 179 5.10 -17.05 7.61
CA GLU A 179 5.60 -18.37 7.24
C GLU A 179 6.33 -18.35 5.87
N LEU A 180 5.76 -17.70 4.87
CA LEU A 180 6.25 -17.73 3.48
C LEU A 180 7.48 -16.84 3.27
N THR A 181 7.40 -15.57 3.65
CA THR A 181 8.43 -14.56 3.35
C THR A 181 8.97 -13.83 4.58
N GLY A 182 8.37 -14.04 5.75
CA GLY A 182 8.68 -13.28 6.96
C GLY A 182 8.00 -11.91 7.00
N PHE A 183 7.19 -11.55 5.99
CA PHE A 183 6.38 -10.34 6.04
C PHE A 183 5.29 -10.46 7.10
N ARG A 184 4.94 -9.31 7.67
CA ARG A 184 3.90 -9.16 8.68
C ARG A 184 2.96 -8.04 8.28
N LEU A 185 1.74 -8.10 8.78
CA LEU A 185 0.75 -7.06 8.63
C LEU A 185 0.55 -6.36 9.97
N ALA A 186 0.47 -5.04 9.94
CA ALA A 186 0.20 -4.23 11.12
C ALA A 186 -1.01 -3.33 10.86
N PRO A 187 -2.12 -3.54 11.56
CA PRO A 187 -3.29 -2.68 11.44
C PRO A 187 -2.97 -1.23 11.83
N ILE A 188 -3.48 -0.29 11.02
CA ILE A 188 -3.39 1.16 11.27
C ILE A 188 -4.76 1.81 11.18
N GLU A 189 -4.90 2.97 11.82
CA GLU A 189 -6.17 3.70 11.90
C GLU A 189 -6.53 4.43 10.60
N GLY A 190 -5.54 4.81 9.80
CA GLY A 190 -5.75 5.61 8.61
C GLY A 190 -4.45 5.87 7.86
N LEU A 191 -4.36 6.99 7.16
CA LEU A 191 -3.20 7.34 6.34
C LEU A 191 -1.98 7.69 7.21
N VAL A 192 -0.81 7.31 6.74
CA VAL A 192 0.49 7.48 7.40
C VAL A 192 1.45 8.24 6.48
N GLU A 193 2.32 9.07 7.06
CA GLU A 193 3.35 9.80 6.31
C GLU A 193 4.27 8.84 5.54
N THR A 194 4.64 9.21 4.32
CA THR A 194 5.40 8.38 3.37
C THR A 194 6.67 7.78 3.98
N ARG A 195 7.49 8.60 4.66
CA ARG A 195 8.73 8.12 5.28
C ARG A 195 8.46 7.05 6.34
N ALA A 196 7.46 7.28 7.18
CA ALA A 196 7.08 6.35 8.22
C ALA A 196 6.56 5.04 7.60
N PHE A 197 5.62 5.12 6.66
CA PHE A 197 5.09 3.97 5.95
C PHE A 197 6.19 3.12 5.30
N LEU A 198 7.04 3.75 4.48
CA LEU A 198 8.13 3.02 3.81
C LEU A 198 9.14 2.44 4.80
N SER A 199 9.46 3.15 5.89
CA SER A 199 10.45 2.68 6.86
C SER A 199 10.07 1.36 7.53
N TRP A 200 8.76 1.10 7.74
CA TRP A 200 8.29 -0.16 8.32
C TRP A 200 8.54 -1.37 7.41
N LEU A 201 8.59 -1.17 6.08
CA LEU A 201 8.97 -2.24 5.16
C LEU A 201 10.36 -2.80 5.43
N SER A 202 11.28 -2.02 6.04
CA SER A 202 12.61 -2.51 6.42
C SER A 202 12.57 -3.64 7.44
N TYR A 203 11.52 -3.69 8.24
CA TYR A 203 11.24 -4.73 9.20
C TYR A 203 10.35 -5.85 8.65
N ARG A 204 10.08 -5.81 7.33
CA ARG A 204 9.08 -6.68 6.68
C ARG A 204 7.69 -6.53 7.30
N VAL A 205 7.32 -5.31 7.63
CA VAL A 205 5.99 -4.96 8.14
C VAL A 205 5.27 -4.09 7.12
N MET A 206 4.12 -4.54 6.66
CA MET A 206 3.18 -3.79 5.83
C MET A 206 2.10 -3.19 6.73
N LEU A 207 1.96 -1.88 6.70
CA LEU A 207 0.90 -1.17 7.41
C LEU A 207 -0.39 -1.30 6.61
N CYS A 208 -1.47 -1.76 7.22
CA CYS A 208 -2.72 -2.12 6.54
C CYS A 208 -3.93 -1.52 7.24
N THR A 209 -4.90 -1.08 6.45
CA THR A 209 -6.23 -0.71 6.96
C THR A 209 -7.15 -1.92 7.01
N GLN A 210 -8.19 -1.89 7.85
CA GLN A 210 -9.14 -2.99 8.01
C GLN A 210 -10.58 -2.60 7.65
N TYR A 211 -10.86 -1.33 7.36
CA TYR A 211 -12.20 -0.91 6.97
C TYR A 211 -12.49 -1.22 5.49
N VAL A 212 -13.77 -1.27 5.15
CA VAL A 212 -14.25 -1.47 3.77
C VAL A 212 -14.69 -0.13 3.20
N ARG A 213 -14.41 0.11 1.93
CA ARG A 213 -14.88 1.31 1.20
C ARG A 213 -16.38 1.49 1.27
N HIS A 214 -16.85 2.72 1.08
CA HIS A 214 -18.26 3.04 1.21
C HIS A 214 -19.10 2.31 0.17
N HIS A 215 -20.20 1.73 0.62
CA HIS A 215 -21.08 0.88 -0.20
C HIS A 215 -21.75 1.57 -1.39
N SER A 216 -21.86 2.92 -1.37
CA SER A 216 -22.44 3.67 -2.49
C SER A 216 -21.50 3.76 -3.70
N GLN A 217 -20.21 3.55 -3.50
CA GLN A 217 -19.19 3.59 -4.57
C GLN A 217 -18.22 2.41 -4.45
N PRO A 218 -18.67 1.17 -4.61
CA PRO A 218 -17.82 -0.01 -4.41
C PRO A 218 -16.68 -0.11 -5.43
N ALA A 219 -16.83 0.54 -6.59
CA ALA A 219 -15.82 0.61 -7.63
C ALA A 219 -14.65 1.55 -7.31
N TYR A 220 -14.78 2.38 -6.29
CA TYR A 220 -13.83 3.44 -6.00
C TYR A 220 -13.61 3.61 -4.49
N THR A 221 -12.38 3.85 -4.10
CA THR A 221 -12.05 4.32 -2.76
C THR A 221 -10.99 5.41 -2.85
N PRO A 222 -11.15 6.54 -2.14
CA PRO A 222 -10.14 7.58 -2.07
C PRO A 222 -8.98 7.23 -1.13
N GLU A 223 -9.10 6.14 -0.39
CA GLU A 223 -8.12 5.68 0.59
C GLU A 223 -7.97 4.16 0.48
N PRO A 224 -6.78 3.59 0.80
CA PRO A 224 -6.62 2.15 0.91
C PRO A 224 -7.62 1.56 1.91
N ASP A 225 -8.25 0.48 1.53
CA ASP A 225 -9.19 -0.28 2.35
C ASP A 225 -8.81 -1.76 2.36
N ILE A 226 -9.48 -2.59 3.17
CA ILE A 226 -9.15 -4.03 3.25
C ILE A 226 -9.24 -4.74 1.88
N ILE A 227 -10.04 -4.23 0.95
CA ILE A 227 -10.11 -4.79 -0.41
C ILE A 227 -8.80 -4.52 -1.14
N HIS A 228 -8.30 -3.27 -1.08
CA HIS A 228 -7.01 -2.91 -1.65
C HIS A 228 -5.86 -3.71 -1.01
N GLU A 229 -5.86 -3.86 0.31
CA GLU A 229 -4.82 -4.61 1.01
C GLU A 229 -4.85 -6.10 0.66
N ALA A 230 -6.02 -6.73 0.78
CA ALA A 230 -6.15 -8.18 0.63
C ALA A 230 -6.06 -8.65 -0.83
N ILE A 231 -6.61 -7.89 -1.77
CA ILE A 231 -6.58 -8.20 -3.21
C ILE A 231 -5.28 -7.70 -3.86
N GLY A 232 -4.88 -6.46 -3.53
CA GLY A 232 -3.77 -5.80 -4.19
C GLY A 232 -2.40 -6.23 -3.66
N HIS A 233 -2.15 -6.02 -2.37
CA HIS A 233 -0.80 -6.16 -1.80
C HIS A 233 -0.47 -7.57 -1.31
N ILE A 234 -1.34 -8.17 -0.49
CA ILE A 234 -1.02 -9.39 0.25
C ILE A 234 -0.55 -10.54 -0.63
N PRO A 235 -1.18 -10.85 -1.79
CA PRO A 235 -0.71 -11.92 -2.65
C PRO A 235 0.72 -11.71 -3.14
N MET A 236 1.11 -10.50 -3.49
CA MET A 236 2.44 -10.20 -4.01
C MET A 236 3.53 -10.32 -2.94
N PHE A 237 3.23 -10.01 -1.68
CA PHE A 237 4.18 -10.21 -0.57
C PHE A 237 4.50 -11.68 -0.26
N THR A 238 3.79 -12.64 -0.85
CA THR A 238 4.18 -14.06 -0.80
C THR A 238 5.34 -14.40 -1.72
N ASN A 239 5.71 -13.51 -2.68
CA ASN A 239 6.88 -13.68 -3.54
C ASN A 239 8.16 -13.25 -2.79
N PRO A 240 9.18 -14.12 -2.65
CA PRO A 240 10.41 -13.77 -1.93
C PRO A 240 11.17 -12.59 -2.54
N ASP A 241 11.27 -12.51 -3.88
CA ASP A 241 11.99 -11.41 -4.53
C ASP A 241 11.25 -10.08 -4.39
N PHE A 242 9.91 -10.10 -4.45
CA PHE A 242 9.08 -8.93 -4.21
C PHE A 242 9.14 -8.47 -2.74
N ALA A 243 9.13 -9.42 -1.81
CA ALA A 243 9.31 -9.15 -0.38
C ALA A 243 10.69 -8.52 -0.09
N ASP A 244 11.74 -9.05 -0.70
CA ASP A 244 13.10 -8.53 -0.58
C ASP A 244 13.21 -7.12 -1.18
N PHE A 245 12.65 -6.91 -2.37
CA PHE A 245 12.58 -5.60 -3.02
C PHE A 245 11.89 -4.56 -2.13
N SER A 246 10.73 -4.91 -1.56
CA SER A 246 9.99 -4.03 -0.66
C SER A 246 10.78 -3.72 0.61
N GLN A 247 11.48 -4.71 1.17
CA GLN A 247 12.38 -4.49 2.32
C GLN A 247 13.52 -3.55 1.99
N PHE A 248 14.10 -3.61 0.79
CA PHE A 248 15.13 -2.65 0.35
C PHE A 248 14.60 -1.23 0.27
N ILE A 249 13.40 -1.01 -0.24
CA ILE A 249 12.76 0.31 -0.19
C ILE A 249 12.71 0.81 1.26
N GLY A 250 12.32 -0.04 2.20
CA GLY A 250 12.28 0.28 3.62
C GLY A 250 13.64 0.68 4.19
N HIS A 251 14.70 -0.06 3.87
CA HIS A 251 16.06 0.30 4.27
C HIS A 251 16.48 1.65 3.68
N GLY A 252 16.14 1.89 2.42
CA GLY A 252 16.38 3.18 1.78
C GLY A 252 15.66 4.31 2.50
N ALA A 253 14.39 4.16 2.83
CA ALA A 253 13.58 5.18 3.48
C ALA A 253 14.13 5.62 4.84
N ARG A 254 14.73 4.70 5.60
CA ARG A 254 15.38 4.99 6.89
C ARG A 254 16.65 5.83 6.74
N LEU A 255 17.31 5.79 5.59
CA LEU A 255 18.57 6.51 5.31
C LEU A 255 18.37 7.76 4.45
N ALA A 256 17.24 7.84 3.76
CA ALA A 256 16.97 8.82 2.72
C ALA A 256 16.88 10.25 3.24
N THR A 257 17.35 11.21 2.45
CA THR A 257 16.99 12.63 2.55
C THR A 257 15.54 12.82 2.13
N ASP A 258 14.94 13.98 2.38
CA ASP A 258 13.54 14.24 1.97
C ASP A 258 13.35 14.15 0.44
N LYS A 259 14.34 14.58 -0.36
CA LYS A 259 14.33 14.39 -1.81
C LYS A 259 14.31 12.90 -2.17
N GLN A 260 15.15 12.10 -1.53
CA GLN A 260 15.21 10.66 -1.78
C GLN A 260 13.94 9.92 -1.32
N ILE A 261 13.24 10.43 -0.29
CA ILE A 261 11.90 9.90 0.08
C ILE A 261 10.89 10.09 -1.06
N GLN A 262 10.91 11.24 -1.72
CA GLN A 262 10.04 11.46 -2.88
C GLN A 262 10.40 10.54 -4.05
N GLU A 263 11.69 10.29 -4.27
CA GLU A 263 12.19 9.35 -5.28
C GLU A 263 11.75 7.91 -4.96
N LEU A 264 11.90 7.48 -3.70
CA LEU A 264 11.42 6.18 -3.24
C LEU A 264 9.88 6.06 -3.28
N GLY A 265 9.16 7.14 -3.02
CA GLY A 265 7.71 7.19 -3.19
C GLY A 265 7.29 6.94 -4.63
N ARG A 266 7.98 7.55 -5.62
CA ARG A 266 7.74 7.29 -7.05
C ARG A 266 8.08 5.86 -7.44
N LEU A 267 9.21 5.34 -6.93
CA LEU A 267 9.57 3.94 -7.15
C LEU A 267 8.49 3.01 -6.63
N TYR A 268 8.01 3.23 -5.40
CA TYR A 268 6.92 2.45 -4.82
C TYR A 268 5.64 2.55 -5.67
N TRP A 269 5.28 3.78 -6.08
CA TRP A 269 4.10 4.04 -6.91
C TRP A 269 4.12 3.24 -8.21
N PHE A 270 5.17 3.40 -9.00
CA PHE A 270 5.27 2.76 -10.33
C PHE A 270 5.63 1.28 -10.29
N THR A 271 5.83 0.70 -9.11
CA THR A 271 6.12 -0.73 -8.95
C THR A 271 5.11 -1.42 -8.04
N VAL A 272 5.12 -1.16 -6.74
CA VAL A 272 4.25 -1.86 -5.79
C VAL A 272 2.77 -1.55 -6.05
N GLU A 273 2.46 -0.30 -6.43
CA GLU A 273 1.07 0.12 -6.68
C GLU A 273 0.62 -0.10 -8.13
N PHE A 274 1.42 0.32 -9.11
CA PHE A 274 1.02 0.36 -10.52
C PHE A 274 1.98 -0.39 -11.45
N GLY A 275 2.69 -1.38 -10.92
CA GLY A 275 3.69 -2.13 -11.66
C GLY A 275 3.13 -3.11 -12.67
N LEU A 276 3.82 -3.20 -13.80
CA LEU A 276 3.63 -4.22 -14.84
C LEU A 276 4.87 -5.09 -14.97
N VAL A 277 4.70 -6.34 -15.38
CA VAL A 277 5.79 -7.31 -15.59
C VAL A 277 5.66 -7.96 -16.95
N GLU A 278 6.79 -8.26 -17.58
CA GLU A 278 6.82 -9.09 -18.77
C GLU A 278 6.75 -10.57 -18.38
N GLU A 279 5.77 -11.28 -18.92
CA GLU A 279 5.57 -12.70 -18.68
C GLU A 279 5.25 -13.43 -19.99
N ASN A 280 6.13 -14.33 -20.44
CA ASN A 280 5.95 -15.13 -21.66
C ASN A 280 5.64 -14.28 -22.91
N GLY A 281 6.31 -13.14 -23.08
CA GLY A 281 6.10 -12.22 -24.20
C GLY A 281 4.81 -11.40 -24.13
N SER A 282 4.14 -11.39 -22.96
CA SER A 282 2.95 -10.59 -22.69
C SER A 282 3.19 -9.68 -21.47
N ILE A 283 2.57 -8.52 -21.47
CA ILE A 283 2.59 -7.63 -20.31
C ILE A 283 1.46 -8.03 -19.36
N LYS A 284 1.76 -8.13 -18.07
CA LYS A 284 0.84 -8.48 -17.00
C LYS A 284 0.93 -7.51 -15.83
N ALA A 285 -0.17 -7.34 -15.11
CA ALA A 285 -0.24 -6.49 -13.91
C ALA A 285 0.19 -7.26 -12.66
N TYR A 286 0.95 -6.59 -11.79
CA TYR A 286 1.25 -7.06 -10.44
C TYR A 286 1.07 -5.98 -9.37
N GLY A 287 0.91 -4.72 -9.76
CA GLY A 287 0.75 -3.60 -8.85
C GLY A 287 -0.60 -3.60 -8.14
N ALA A 288 -0.60 -3.29 -6.84
CA ALA A 288 -1.77 -3.39 -5.97
C ALA A 288 -2.93 -2.48 -6.41
N GLY A 289 -2.63 -1.25 -6.83
CA GLY A 289 -3.62 -0.30 -7.35
C GLY A 289 -4.32 -0.82 -8.60
N LEU A 290 -3.58 -1.52 -9.48
CA LEU A 290 -4.16 -2.16 -10.66
C LEU A 290 -5.03 -3.36 -10.26
N LEU A 291 -4.50 -4.23 -9.40
CA LEU A 291 -5.14 -5.50 -9.04
C LEU A 291 -6.40 -5.33 -8.17
N SER A 292 -6.54 -4.22 -7.46
CA SER A 292 -7.68 -3.95 -6.57
C SER A 292 -8.73 -2.99 -7.14
N SER A 293 -8.53 -2.54 -8.38
CA SER A 293 -9.42 -1.61 -9.07
C SER A 293 -9.69 -2.07 -10.51
N PHE A 294 -10.91 -2.48 -10.79
CA PHE A 294 -11.26 -2.92 -12.15
C PHE A 294 -11.14 -1.80 -13.18
N GLY A 295 -11.41 -0.53 -12.82
CA GLY A 295 -11.25 0.60 -13.73
C GLY A 295 -9.78 0.87 -14.08
N GLU A 296 -8.86 0.82 -13.09
CA GLU A 296 -7.43 0.99 -13.31
C GLU A 296 -6.85 -0.20 -14.09
N LEU A 297 -7.28 -1.41 -13.77
CA LEU A 297 -6.78 -2.61 -14.44
C LEU A 297 -7.17 -2.63 -15.93
N GLU A 298 -8.42 -2.28 -16.26
CA GLU A 298 -8.82 -2.14 -17.66
C GLU A 298 -8.08 -1.01 -18.36
N HIS A 299 -7.97 0.17 -17.71
CA HIS A 299 -7.29 1.34 -18.26
C HIS A 299 -5.84 1.05 -18.59
N ALA A 300 -5.11 0.35 -17.72
CA ALA A 300 -3.69 0.02 -17.87
C ALA A 300 -3.37 -0.72 -19.18
N PHE A 301 -4.35 -1.41 -19.77
CA PHE A 301 -4.19 -2.19 -21.01
C PHE A 301 -4.84 -1.54 -22.25
N THR A 302 -5.32 -0.30 -22.12
CA THR A 302 -5.79 0.48 -23.29
C THR A 302 -4.62 1.15 -24.04
N ASP A 303 -4.89 1.63 -25.24
CA ASP A 303 -3.94 2.44 -26.04
C ASP A 303 -3.71 3.85 -25.46
N LYS A 304 -4.43 4.23 -24.42
CA LYS A 304 -4.29 5.53 -23.76
C LYS A 304 -3.13 5.56 -22.78
N VAL A 305 -2.61 4.39 -22.41
CA VAL A 305 -1.52 4.25 -21.43
C VAL A 305 -0.23 3.88 -22.13
N GLU A 306 0.78 4.69 -21.94
CA GLU A 306 2.14 4.38 -22.38
C GLU A 306 2.78 3.37 -21.42
N ARG A 307 3.18 2.22 -21.93
CA ARG A 307 3.87 1.16 -21.17
C ARG A 307 5.35 1.16 -21.56
N ARG A 308 6.19 1.67 -20.66
CA ARG A 308 7.64 1.82 -20.86
C ARG A 308 8.40 0.67 -20.23
N PRO A 309 9.52 0.22 -20.81
CA PRO A 309 10.46 -0.65 -20.10
C PRO A 309 10.91 0.01 -18.80
N PHE A 310 11.02 -0.78 -17.72
CA PHE A 310 11.47 -0.27 -16.43
C PHE A 310 12.90 0.28 -16.53
N ASN A 311 13.07 1.53 -16.15
CA ASN A 311 14.34 2.20 -15.93
C ASN A 311 14.26 2.94 -14.62
N LEU A 312 15.08 2.56 -13.64
CA LEU A 312 15.00 3.11 -12.28
C LEU A 312 15.19 4.62 -12.24
N GLU A 313 16.14 5.17 -13.01
CA GLU A 313 16.38 6.62 -13.06
C GLU A 313 15.19 7.37 -13.64
N GLU A 314 14.54 6.83 -14.66
CA GLU A 314 13.33 7.40 -15.23
C GLU A 314 12.18 7.34 -14.21
N VAL A 315 11.96 6.19 -13.59
CA VAL A 315 10.89 5.95 -12.62
C VAL A 315 10.95 6.94 -11.46
N ILE A 316 12.12 7.10 -10.82
CA ILE A 316 12.28 7.99 -9.65
C ILE A 316 12.16 9.47 -10.01
N ASN A 317 12.23 9.84 -11.28
CA ASN A 317 12.06 11.20 -11.78
C ASN A 317 10.71 11.45 -12.45
N THR A 318 9.89 10.42 -12.70
CA THR A 318 8.58 10.55 -13.33
C THR A 318 7.54 11.04 -12.31
N PRO A 319 6.91 12.20 -12.52
CA PRO A 319 5.82 12.65 -11.66
C PRO A 319 4.58 11.78 -11.91
N TYR A 320 3.74 11.65 -10.90
CA TYR A 320 2.43 11.00 -10.99
C TYR A 320 1.35 11.87 -10.37
N ASN A 321 0.11 11.63 -10.77
CA ASN A 321 -1.06 12.22 -10.16
C ASN A 321 -1.95 11.10 -9.60
N TYR A 322 -2.14 11.09 -8.30
CA TYR A 322 -2.95 10.09 -7.60
C TYR A 322 -4.45 10.23 -7.82
N SER A 323 -4.91 11.42 -8.29
CA SER A 323 -6.33 11.69 -8.52
C SER A 323 -6.82 11.26 -9.90
N ASP A 324 -5.91 10.92 -10.81
CA ASP A 324 -6.20 10.57 -12.19
C ASP A 324 -5.67 9.17 -12.52
N MET A 325 -6.30 8.52 -13.50
CA MET A 325 -5.78 7.29 -14.07
C MET A 325 -4.39 7.52 -14.67
N GLN A 326 -3.48 6.57 -14.44
CA GLN A 326 -2.08 6.75 -14.81
C GLN A 326 -1.87 6.74 -16.33
N PRO A 327 -1.29 7.80 -16.92
CA PRO A 327 -1.03 7.85 -18.35
C PRO A 327 0.23 7.06 -18.76
N VAL A 328 1.11 6.76 -17.80
CA VAL A 328 2.38 6.05 -18.01
C VAL A 328 2.54 4.97 -16.95
N LEU A 329 2.92 3.77 -17.38
CA LEU A 329 3.25 2.64 -16.52
C LEU A 329 4.59 2.03 -16.94
N PHE A 330 5.26 1.35 -15.99
CA PHE A 330 6.55 0.74 -16.25
C PHE A 330 6.48 -0.79 -16.16
N VAL A 331 7.16 -1.45 -17.11
CA VAL A 331 7.17 -2.90 -17.25
C VAL A 331 8.53 -3.42 -16.79
N ILE A 332 8.55 -4.16 -15.68
CA ILE A 332 9.77 -4.83 -15.20
C ILE A 332 10.02 -6.12 -16.00
N PRO A 333 11.28 -6.47 -16.29
CA PRO A 333 11.60 -7.74 -16.92
C PRO A 333 11.50 -8.92 -15.93
N SER A 334 11.76 -8.69 -14.64
CA SER A 334 11.60 -9.67 -13.56
C SER A 334 11.66 -9.00 -12.20
N TYR A 335 11.10 -9.67 -11.17
CA TYR A 335 11.19 -9.21 -9.77
C TYR A 335 12.63 -9.23 -9.26
N ASN A 336 13.44 -10.19 -9.70
CA ASN A 336 14.85 -10.25 -9.31
C ASN A 336 15.64 -9.04 -9.87
N GLU A 337 15.41 -8.64 -11.11
CA GLU A 337 16.08 -7.47 -11.66
C GLU A 337 15.64 -6.17 -10.99
N LEU A 338 14.34 -6.00 -10.73
CA LEU A 338 13.79 -4.90 -9.95
C LEU A 338 14.48 -4.82 -8.58
N LYS A 339 14.57 -5.93 -7.87
CA LYS A 339 15.24 -6.05 -6.58
C LYS A 339 16.71 -5.60 -6.65
N GLU A 340 17.46 -6.11 -7.63
CA GLU A 340 18.90 -5.80 -7.74
C GLU A 340 19.17 -4.34 -8.14
N GLN A 341 18.37 -3.75 -9.02
CA GLN A 341 18.49 -2.33 -9.37
C GLN A 341 18.15 -1.46 -8.15
N THR A 342 17.10 -1.77 -7.43
CA THR A 342 16.71 -1.04 -6.21
C THR A 342 17.77 -1.16 -5.12
N ARG A 343 18.33 -2.34 -4.89
CA ARG A 343 19.41 -2.55 -3.93
C ARG A 343 20.62 -1.65 -4.23
N LYS A 344 21.08 -1.64 -5.48
CA LYS A 344 22.20 -0.80 -5.93
C LYS A 344 21.92 0.69 -5.72
N TYR A 345 20.70 1.12 -6.03
CA TYR A 345 20.28 2.51 -5.83
C TYR A 345 20.35 2.91 -4.37
N ILE A 346 19.83 2.09 -3.47
CA ILE A 346 19.82 2.37 -2.02
C ILE A 346 21.25 2.33 -1.44
N GLU A 347 22.10 1.41 -1.90
CA GLU A 347 23.51 1.38 -1.51
C GLU A 347 24.22 2.71 -1.86
N SER A 348 23.83 3.36 -2.98
CA SER A 348 24.38 4.67 -3.37
C SER A 348 24.09 5.79 -2.36
N PHE A 349 23.04 5.67 -1.55
CA PHE A 349 22.72 6.64 -0.49
C PHE A 349 23.83 6.75 0.56
N ILE A 350 24.64 5.73 0.69
CA ILE A 350 25.71 5.63 1.67
C ILE A 350 27.05 6.02 1.04
N TYR A 351 27.33 5.48 -0.14
CA TYR A 351 28.60 5.75 -0.84
C TYR A 351 28.63 7.14 -1.50
N GLY A 352 27.48 7.72 -1.84
CA GLY A 352 27.37 9.09 -2.38
C GLY A 352 27.49 10.21 -1.34
N ARG A 353 27.62 9.89 -0.06
CA ARG A 353 27.81 10.87 1.03
C ARG A 353 29.30 11.16 1.36
N LYS A 354 30.22 10.77 0.48
CA LYS A 354 31.66 11.09 0.62
C LYS A 354 31.97 12.46 0.05
#